data_6f6f6966e5bfb4f692184decfafdc03d
#
_entry.id   6f6f6966e5bfb4f692184decfafdc03d
#
_cell.length_a   1.000
_cell.length_b   1.000
_cell.length_c   1.000
_cell.angle_alpha   90.00
_cell.angle_beta   90.00
_cell.angle_gamma   90.00
#
_symmetry.space_group_name_H-M   'P 1'
#
loop_
_entity.id
_entity.type
_entity.pdbx_description
1 polymer ?
#
loop_
_entity_poly.entity_id
_entity_poly.type
_entity_poly.pdbx_seq_one_letter_code
_entity_poly.pdbx_strand_id
1 'polypeptide(L)'
;ATECTVHENYKAKILKANDLATVITGQITGHPVRVIKNKLANAFLAAEKEEGSKENPDMARFDQLGTGALQKSVKLGDVDNGSVMSGQIAGMVNKEESCSEIIEEIMAKFNELVK
;
A
#
# COMPACT_ATOMS: atom_id res chain seq x y z
N ALA A 1 -11.85 2.60 -6.58
CA ALA A 1 -13.12 3.17 -7.08
C ALA A 1 -12.87 4.58 -7.64
N THR A 2 -13.57 4.91 -8.72
CA THR A 2 -13.48 6.24 -9.35
C THR A 2 -13.78 7.38 -8.37
N GLU A 3 -14.75 7.17 -7.47
CA GLU A 3 -15.18 8.15 -6.47
C GLU A 3 -14.18 8.33 -5.32
N CYS A 4 -13.20 7.44 -5.19
CA CYS A 4 -12.19 7.56 -4.15
C CYS A 4 -11.33 8.80 -4.38
N THR A 5 -11.12 9.57 -3.32
CA THR A 5 -10.44 10.88 -3.38
C THR A 5 -8.91 10.80 -3.29
N VAL A 6 -8.33 9.60 -3.22
CA VAL A 6 -6.88 9.45 -3.24
C VAL A 6 -6.32 9.96 -4.58
N HIS A 7 -5.09 10.44 -4.55
CA HIS A 7 -4.45 10.98 -5.74
C HIS A 7 -4.39 9.93 -6.87
N GLU A 8 -4.51 10.38 -8.12
CA GLU A 8 -4.50 9.49 -9.29
C GLU A 8 -3.23 8.65 -9.39
N ASN A 9 -2.08 9.17 -8.95
CA ASN A 9 -0.83 8.42 -8.93
C ASN A 9 -0.91 7.22 -8.00
N TYR A 10 -1.66 7.33 -6.90
CA TYR A 10 -1.89 6.21 -5.98
C TYR A 10 -2.69 5.11 -6.67
N LYS A 11 -3.78 5.48 -7.35
CA LYS A 11 -4.60 4.55 -8.13
C LYS A 11 -3.77 3.87 -9.23
N ALA A 12 -2.96 4.65 -9.95
CA ALA A 12 -2.10 4.13 -11.00
C ALA A 12 -1.08 3.11 -10.46
N LYS A 13 -0.54 3.36 -9.27
CA LYS A 13 0.40 2.45 -8.61
C LYS A 13 -0.26 1.10 -8.30
N ILE A 14 -1.51 1.12 -7.84
CA ILE A 14 -2.29 -0.11 -7.61
C ILE A 14 -2.53 -0.86 -8.92
N LEU A 15 -2.96 -0.15 -9.98
CA LEU A 15 -3.25 -0.78 -11.27
C LEU A 15 -2.03 -1.41 -11.93
N LYS A 16 -0.83 -0.92 -11.64
CA LYS A 16 0.44 -1.47 -12.13
C LYS A 16 0.99 -2.60 -11.27
N ALA A 17 0.40 -2.84 -10.11
CA ALA A 17 0.90 -3.87 -9.18
C ALA A 17 0.73 -5.27 -9.76
N ASN A 18 1.66 -6.15 -9.42
CA ASN A 18 1.56 -7.58 -9.70
C ASN A 18 1.48 -8.36 -8.38
N ASP A 19 1.49 -9.69 -8.45
CA ASP A 19 1.35 -10.55 -7.27
C ASP A 19 2.47 -10.38 -6.24
N LEU A 20 3.61 -9.87 -6.65
CA LEU A 20 4.80 -9.68 -5.81
C LEU A 20 5.05 -8.21 -5.46
N ALA A 21 4.08 -7.33 -5.73
CA ALA A 21 4.27 -5.88 -5.59
C ALA A 21 4.28 -5.40 -4.15
N THR A 22 3.72 -6.14 -3.20
CA THR A 22 3.57 -5.68 -1.82
C THR A 22 4.58 -6.31 -0.88
N VAL A 23 4.93 -5.56 0.17
CA VAL A 23 5.78 -6.02 1.28
C VAL A 23 5.19 -5.53 2.59
N ILE A 24 5.59 -6.19 3.69
CA ILE A 24 5.23 -5.75 5.04
C ILE A 24 6.39 -4.93 5.60
N THR A 25 6.08 -3.73 6.10
CA THR A 25 7.04 -2.85 6.78
C THR A 25 6.55 -2.59 8.21
N GLY A 26 7.45 -2.15 9.10
CA GLY A 26 7.09 -1.77 10.45
C GLY A 26 6.94 -2.93 11.43
N GLN A 27 7.41 -4.11 11.11
CA GLN A 27 7.34 -5.27 12.04
C GLN A 27 8.11 -5.01 13.33
N ILE A 28 9.28 -4.37 13.24
CA ILE A 28 10.10 -4.04 14.39
C ILE A 28 9.41 -3.05 15.34
N THR A 29 8.51 -2.21 14.81
CA THR A 29 7.78 -1.21 15.62
C THR A 29 6.57 -1.79 16.32
N GLY A 30 6.17 -3.02 16.01
CA GLY A 30 4.93 -3.62 16.49
C GLY A 30 3.69 -3.16 15.75
N HIS A 31 3.84 -2.34 14.71
CA HIS A 31 2.74 -1.80 13.89
C HIS A 31 2.98 -2.13 12.41
N PRO A 32 2.91 -3.43 12.02
CA PRO A 32 3.18 -3.81 10.65
C PRO A 32 2.09 -3.31 9.71
N VAL A 33 2.49 -2.85 8.54
CA VAL A 33 1.59 -2.47 7.46
C VAL A 33 2.05 -3.10 6.15
N ARG A 34 1.11 -3.41 5.29
CA ARG A 34 1.42 -3.87 3.93
C ARG A 34 1.33 -2.70 2.97
N VAL A 35 2.37 -2.56 2.16
CA VAL A 35 2.52 -1.44 1.21
C VAL A 35 3.04 -1.97 -0.12
N ILE A 36 2.78 -1.20 -1.19
CA ILE A 36 3.41 -1.46 -2.48
C ILE A 36 4.88 -1.03 -2.40
N LYS A 37 5.77 -1.86 -2.91
CA LYS A 37 7.21 -1.59 -2.94
C LYS A 37 7.52 -0.27 -3.63
N ASN A 38 8.30 0.58 -2.98
CA ASN A 38 8.78 1.84 -3.50
C ASN A 38 10.04 2.26 -2.73
N LYS A 39 10.52 3.47 -2.96
CA LYS A 39 11.71 3.96 -2.26
C LYS A 39 11.54 3.97 -0.75
N LEU A 40 10.40 4.42 -0.27
CA LEU A 40 10.13 4.47 1.18
C LEU A 40 10.08 3.06 1.78
N ALA A 41 9.39 2.13 1.14
CA ALA A 41 9.32 0.75 1.61
C ALA A 41 10.72 0.12 1.70
N ASN A 42 11.55 0.35 0.70
CA ASN A 42 12.93 -0.14 0.69
C ASN A 42 13.76 0.50 1.82
N ALA A 43 13.55 1.79 2.09
CA ALA A 43 14.21 2.49 3.20
C ALA A 43 13.77 1.92 4.55
N PHE A 44 12.49 1.61 4.73
CA PHE A 44 11.97 0.96 5.93
C PHE A 44 12.60 -0.42 6.14
N LEU A 45 12.62 -1.24 5.10
CA LEU A 45 13.18 -2.60 5.18
C LEU A 45 14.68 -2.58 5.49
N ALA A 46 15.42 -1.65 4.87
CA ALA A 46 16.84 -1.46 5.16
C ALA A 46 17.06 -1.03 6.62
N ALA A 47 16.25 -0.08 7.10
CA ALA A 47 16.30 0.38 8.48
C ALA A 47 15.96 -0.76 9.47
N GLU A 48 14.95 -1.56 9.19
CA GLU A 48 14.55 -2.69 10.03
C GLU A 48 15.68 -3.72 10.13
N LYS A 49 16.34 -4.02 9.01
CA LYS A 49 17.47 -4.94 8.99
C LYS A 49 18.65 -4.41 9.80
N GLU A 50 18.96 -3.13 9.65
CA GLU A 50 20.08 -2.46 10.32
C GLU A 50 19.82 -2.34 11.83
N GLU A 51 18.64 -1.81 12.22
CA GLU A 51 18.29 -1.63 13.63
C GLU A 51 18.01 -2.97 14.34
N GLY A 52 17.45 -3.94 13.63
CA GLY A 52 17.17 -5.26 14.18
C GLY A 52 18.41 -6.05 14.60
N SER A 53 19.58 -5.70 14.08
CA SER A 53 20.85 -6.31 14.46
C SER A 53 21.52 -5.63 15.68
N LYS A 54 20.95 -4.51 16.16
CA LYS A 54 21.49 -3.75 17.30
C LYS A 54 20.87 -4.20 18.61
N GLU A 55 21.63 -4.07 19.69
CA GLU A 55 21.16 -4.36 21.05
C GLU A 55 20.08 -3.34 21.48
N ASN A 56 20.26 -2.06 21.10
CA ASN A 56 19.34 -0.96 21.37
C ASN A 56 18.91 -0.29 20.07
N PRO A 57 17.88 -0.79 19.38
CA PRO A 57 17.42 -0.20 18.12
C PRO A 57 16.96 1.25 18.29
N ASP A 58 17.29 2.10 17.30
CA ASP A 58 16.83 3.48 17.26
C ASP A 58 15.41 3.55 16.65
N MET A 59 14.40 3.51 17.51
CA MET A 59 13.00 3.54 17.09
C MET A 59 12.57 4.89 16.51
N ALA A 60 13.24 5.98 16.88
CA ALA A 60 12.96 7.31 16.34
C ALA A 60 13.21 7.39 14.83
N ARG A 61 14.10 6.57 14.30
CA ARG A 61 14.37 6.46 12.87
C ARG A 61 13.13 6.09 12.08
N PHE A 62 12.32 5.17 12.62
CA PHE A 62 11.08 4.73 11.97
C PHE A 62 10.00 5.80 12.01
N ASP A 63 9.90 6.54 13.10
CA ASP A 63 9.00 7.68 13.21
C ASP A 63 9.34 8.76 12.17
N GLN A 64 10.62 9.04 11.98
CA GLN A 64 11.08 10.00 10.98
C GLN A 64 10.74 9.57 9.56
N LEU A 65 10.92 8.28 9.24
CA LEU A 65 10.58 7.74 7.92
C LEU A 65 9.08 7.76 7.66
N GLY A 66 8.26 7.51 8.69
CA GLY A 66 6.81 7.36 8.57
C GLY A 66 6.01 8.64 8.67
N THR A 67 6.58 9.71 9.25
CA THR A 67 5.85 10.96 9.48
C THR A 67 5.41 11.60 8.16
N GLY A 68 4.09 11.77 7.98
CA GLY A 68 3.51 12.37 6.78
C GLY A 68 3.59 11.50 5.53
N ALA A 69 4.05 10.26 5.65
CA ALA A 69 4.26 9.38 4.50
C ALA A 69 2.95 9.03 3.77
N LEU A 70 1.88 8.77 4.50
CA LEU A 70 0.59 8.47 3.89
C LEU A 70 0.03 9.69 3.16
N GLN A 71 0.14 10.86 3.76
CA GLN A 71 -0.31 12.12 3.14
C GLN A 71 0.44 12.41 1.83
N LYS A 72 1.73 12.12 1.78
CA LYS A 72 2.52 12.30 0.54
C LYS A 72 1.94 11.50 -0.61
N SER A 73 1.58 10.24 -0.40
CA SER A 73 1.04 9.41 -1.47
C SER A 73 -0.42 9.72 -1.77
N VAL A 74 -1.25 9.90 -0.76
CA VAL A 74 -2.71 10.07 -0.90
C VAL A 74 -3.08 11.44 -1.43
N LYS A 75 -2.46 12.50 -0.91
CA LYS A 75 -2.79 13.89 -1.26
C LYS A 75 -1.86 14.50 -2.30
N LEU A 76 -0.56 14.26 -2.17
CA LEU A 76 0.44 14.89 -3.03
C LEU A 76 0.82 14.03 -4.24
N GLY A 77 0.42 12.77 -4.24
CA GLY A 77 0.74 11.87 -5.34
C GLY A 77 2.19 11.40 -5.41
N ASP A 78 2.96 11.61 -4.33
CA ASP A 78 4.34 11.13 -4.26
C ASP A 78 4.36 9.66 -3.85
N VAL A 79 4.18 8.80 -4.84
CA VAL A 79 4.11 7.34 -4.64
C VAL A 79 5.48 6.67 -4.53
N ASP A 80 6.55 7.43 -4.68
CA ASP A 80 7.92 6.94 -4.49
C ASP A 80 8.40 7.15 -3.04
N ASN A 81 8.10 8.30 -2.46
CA ASN A 81 8.54 8.68 -1.11
C ASN A 81 7.42 8.61 -0.07
N GLY A 82 6.21 8.32 -0.48
CA GLY A 82 5.05 8.15 0.41
C GLY A 82 4.70 6.70 0.63
N SER A 83 3.87 6.43 1.64
CA SER A 83 3.33 5.09 1.90
C SER A 83 2.15 4.81 0.99
N VAL A 84 2.26 3.76 0.19
CA VAL A 84 1.17 3.28 -0.66
C VAL A 84 0.62 1.99 -0.06
N MET A 85 -0.25 2.16 0.94
CA MET A 85 -0.87 1.02 1.63
C MET A 85 -1.78 0.27 0.68
N SER A 86 -1.61 -1.06 0.60
CA SER A 86 -2.44 -1.91 -0.24
C SER A 86 -2.31 -3.37 0.18
N GLY A 87 -3.39 -4.12 0.04
CA GLY A 87 -3.37 -5.56 0.32
C GLY A 87 -2.71 -6.36 -0.80
N GLN A 88 -2.49 -7.62 -0.54
CA GLN A 88 -1.88 -8.55 -1.51
C GLN A 88 -2.69 -8.67 -2.81
N ILE A 89 -4.00 -8.43 -2.75
CA ILE A 89 -4.88 -8.49 -3.90
C ILE A 89 -4.67 -7.35 -4.90
N ALA A 90 -3.83 -6.37 -4.57
CA ALA A 90 -3.53 -5.25 -5.47
C ALA A 90 -3.18 -5.72 -6.89
N GLY A 91 -2.45 -6.84 -7.01
CA GLY A 91 -2.09 -7.42 -8.31
C GLY A 91 -3.27 -7.90 -9.14
N MET A 92 -4.45 -8.08 -8.55
CA MET A 92 -5.66 -8.49 -9.24
C MET A 92 -6.59 -7.31 -9.60
N VAL A 93 -6.26 -6.11 -9.13
CA VAL A 93 -7.01 -4.89 -9.43
C VAL A 93 -6.46 -4.30 -10.72
N ASN A 94 -7.17 -4.48 -11.81
CA ASN A 94 -6.68 -4.17 -13.16
C ASN A 94 -7.44 -3.05 -13.87
N LYS A 95 -8.45 -2.47 -13.23
CA LYS A 95 -9.24 -1.38 -13.80
C LYS A 95 -9.82 -0.48 -12.72
N GLU A 96 -9.98 0.80 -13.06
CA GLU A 96 -10.69 1.76 -12.24
C GLU A 96 -12.17 1.74 -12.64
N GLU A 97 -13.05 1.59 -11.65
CA GLU A 97 -14.49 1.52 -11.86
C GLU A 97 -15.22 2.38 -10.83
N SER A 98 -16.45 2.77 -11.14
CA SER A 98 -17.32 3.42 -10.15
C SER A 98 -17.72 2.42 -9.05
N CYS A 99 -18.13 2.94 -7.89
CA CYS A 99 -18.65 2.09 -6.82
C CYS A 99 -19.82 1.23 -7.29
N SER A 100 -20.70 1.81 -8.08
CA SER A 100 -21.86 1.09 -8.65
C SER A 100 -21.41 -0.09 -9.51
N GLU A 101 -20.47 0.14 -10.42
CA GLU A 101 -19.96 -0.93 -11.31
C GLU A 101 -19.29 -2.05 -10.51
N ILE A 102 -18.54 -1.73 -9.46
CA ILE A 102 -17.89 -2.72 -8.61
C ILE A 102 -18.93 -3.60 -7.91
N ILE A 103 -19.96 -2.98 -7.32
CA ILE A 103 -21.02 -3.71 -6.62
C ILE A 103 -21.81 -4.59 -7.59
N GLU A 104 -22.17 -4.06 -8.75
CA GLU A 104 -22.90 -4.80 -9.78
C GLU A 104 -22.12 -6.01 -10.26
N GLU A 105 -20.82 -5.86 -10.49
CA GLU A 105 -19.94 -6.95 -10.90
C GLU A 105 -19.88 -8.06 -9.84
N ILE A 106 -19.70 -7.69 -8.57
CA ILE A 106 -19.67 -8.64 -7.46
C ILE A 106 -20.98 -9.41 -7.36
N MET A 107 -22.12 -8.70 -7.44
CA MET A 107 -23.43 -9.34 -7.35
C MET A 107 -23.75 -10.23 -8.54
N ALA A 108 -23.34 -9.84 -9.74
CA ALA A 108 -23.49 -10.67 -10.94
C ALA A 108 -22.71 -11.98 -10.81
N LYS A 109 -21.47 -11.91 -10.34
CA LYS A 109 -20.64 -13.09 -10.07
C LYS A 109 -21.23 -13.98 -8.99
N PHE A 110 -21.70 -13.38 -7.91
CA PHE A 110 -22.37 -14.10 -6.83
C PHE A 110 -23.58 -14.86 -7.34
N ASN A 111 -24.47 -14.20 -8.08
CA ASN A 111 -25.68 -14.83 -8.63
C ASN A 111 -25.35 -15.96 -9.60
N GLU A 112 -24.27 -15.84 -10.36
CA GLU A 112 -23.80 -16.89 -11.25
C GLU A 112 -23.33 -18.14 -10.48
N LEU A 113 -22.61 -17.92 -9.36
CA LEU A 113 -22.02 -19.01 -8.57
C LEU A 113 -23.03 -19.77 -7.71
N VAL A 114 -24.14 -19.16 -7.32
CA VAL A 114 -25.17 -19.79 -6.45
C VAL A 114 -26.34 -20.44 -7.21
N LYS A 115 -26.26 -20.50 -8.51
CA LYS A 115 -27.28 -21.18 -9.32
C LYS A 115 -27.21 -22.67 -9.15
#